data_dd3278ddad322988d86c51ad04431e07
#
_entry.id   dd3278ddad322988d86c51ad04431e07
#
_cell.length_a   1.000
_cell.length_b   1.000
_cell.length_c   1.000
_cell.angle_alpha   90.00
_cell.angle_beta   90.00
_cell.angle_gamma   90.00
#
_symmetry.space_group_name_H-M   'P 1'
#
loop_
_entity.id
_entity.type
_entity.pdbx_description
1 polymer ?
#
loop_
_entity_poly.entity_id
_entity_poly.type
_entity_poly.pdbx_seq_one_letter_code
_entity_poly.pdbx_strand_id
1 'polypeptide(L)'
;MLTYDQFRYAFANAVDEAEAKRLYDTFPVPGSGVPLFQAAFANLNPSTEAQVDSKNPARGPMKLISGEKDHTVPWAIANASFKRQRRNKSVTEIEEIGDRGHSLVIDSGWEEAARVAKSFVDRFVFP
;
A
#
# COMPACT_ATOMS: atom_id res chain seq x y z
N MET A 1 5.27 14.55 -13.09
CA MET A 1 6.16 14.04 -12.03
C MET A 1 5.97 14.89 -10.79
N LEU A 2 6.01 14.32 -9.60
CA LEU A 2 5.93 15.09 -8.35
C LEU A 2 7.18 15.97 -8.20
N THR A 3 7.02 17.12 -7.55
CA THR A 3 8.19 17.87 -7.05
C THR A 3 8.81 17.13 -5.87
N TYR A 4 10.04 17.49 -5.47
CA TYR A 4 10.69 16.89 -4.31
C TYR A 4 9.84 17.04 -3.04
N ASP A 5 9.30 18.23 -2.78
CA ASP A 5 8.47 18.49 -1.58
C ASP A 5 7.19 17.64 -1.57
N GLN A 6 6.54 17.48 -2.73
CA GLN A 6 5.38 16.60 -2.86
C GLN A 6 5.74 15.14 -2.61
N PHE A 7 6.87 14.68 -3.16
CA PHE A 7 7.36 13.33 -2.93
C PHE A 7 7.74 13.12 -1.45
N ARG A 8 8.47 14.07 -0.87
CA ARG A 8 8.86 14.05 0.54
C ARG A 8 7.65 13.93 1.46
N TYR A 9 6.62 14.73 1.20
CA TYR A 9 5.38 14.68 1.97
C TYR A 9 4.63 13.35 1.81
N ALA A 10 4.45 12.88 0.58
CA ALA A 10 3.56 11.76 0.27
C ALA A 10 4.21 10.39 0.49
N PHE A 11 5.49 10.25 0.16
CA PHE A 11 6.18 8.96 0.11
C PHE A 11 7.28 8.80 1.15
N ALA A 12 8.07 9.85 1.40
CA ALA A 12 9.33 9.76 2.15
C ALA A 12 9.32 10.58 3.45
N ASN A 13 8.14 10.84 4.01
CA ASN A 13 7.99 11.66 5.23
C ASN A 13 8.53 10.99 6.51
N ALA A 14 8.70 9.68 6.51
CA ALA A 14 9.13 8.89 7.67
C ALA A 14 10.61 8.47 7.63
N VAL A 15 11.37 8.92 6.62
CA VAL A 15 12.82 8.70 6.52
C VAL A 15 13.57 10.02 6.67
N ASP A 16 14.90 9.97 6.89
CA ASP A 16 15.69 11.18 6.96
C ASP A 16 15.81 11.90 5.60
N GLU A 17 16.35 13.12 5.62
CA GLU A 17 16.44 13.97 4.43
C GLU A 17 17.37 13.38 3.36
N ALA A 18 18.49 12.78 3.76
CA ALA A 18 19.45 12.20 2.84
C ALA A 18 18.85 10.99 2.12
N GLU A 19 18.13 10.14 2.85
CA GLU A 19 17.43 9.00 2.27
C GLU A 19 16.25 9.44 1.39
N ALA A 20 15.45 10.41 1.82
CA ALA A 20 14.37 10.95 1.02
C ALA A 20 14.87 11.49 -0.32
N LYS A 21 15.99 12.21 -0.32
CA LYS A 21 16.63 12.70 -1.53
C LYS A 21 17.11 11.58 -2.44
N ARG A 22 17.75 10.56 -1.88
CA ARG A 22 18.19 9.36 -2.61
C ARG A 22 17.00 8.65 -3.27
N LEU A 23 15.92 8.45 -2.54
CA LEU A 23 14.70 7.82 -3.06
C LEU A 23 14.12 8.64 -4.21
N TYR A 24 14.04 9.96 -4.04
CA TYR A 24 13.55 10.87 -5.09
C TYR A 24 14.39 10.83 -6.35
N ASP A 25 15.71 10.77 -6.23
CA ASP A 25 16.61 10.74 -7.39
C ASP A 25 16.61 9.37 -8.11
N THR A 26 16.19 8.31 -7.41
CA THR A 26 16.29 6.93 -7.91
C THR A 26 14.97 6.40 -8.50
N PHE A 27 13.85 6.64 -7.84
CA PHE A 27 12.61 5.90 -8.14
C PHE A 27 11.55 6.62 -8.97
N PRO A 28 11.37 7.95 -8.92
CA PRO A 28 10.30 8.59 -9.65
C PRO A 28 10.43 8.44 -11.17
N VAL A 29 9.40 7.90 -11.77
CA VAL A 29 9.27 7.77 -13.22
C VAL A 29 8.09 8.61 -13.68
N PRO A 30 8.24 9.45 -14.73
CA PRO A 30 7.10 10.15 -15.32
C PRO A 30 6.05 9.16 -15.80
N GLY A 31 4.81 9.33 -15.36
CA GLY A 31 3.70 8.46 -15.71
C GLY A 31 2.41 9.25 -15.94
N SER A 32 1.43 8.58 -16.57
CA SER A 32 0.10 9.15 -16.76
C SER A 32 -0.64 9.26 -15.42
N GLY A 33 -1.35 10.37 -15.19
CA GLY A 33 -2.28 10.52 -14.08
C GLY A 33 -3.63 9.83 -14.28
N VAL A 34 -3.91 9.32 -15.48
CA VAL A 34 -5.21 8.72 -15.83
C VAL A 34 -5.62 7.60 -14.87
N PRO A 35 -4.77 6.63 -14.51
CA PRO A 35 -5.15 5.57 -13.56
C PRO A 35 -5.54 6.10 -12.17
N LEU A 36 -4.86 7.16 -11.70
CA LEU A 36 -5.20 7.80 -10.43
C LEU A 36 -6.59 8.43 -10.45
N PHE A 37 -6.91 9.17 -11.52
CA PHE A 37 -8.24 9.76 -11.68
C PHE A 37 -9.31 8.70 -11.86
N GLN A 38 -9.05 7.63 -12.62
CA GLN A 38 -9.99 6.51 -12.74
C GLN A 38 -10.28 5.87 -11.38
N ALA A 39 -9.27 5.62 -10.57
CA ALA A 39 -9.43 5.07 -9.23
C ALA A 39 -10.18 6.03 -8.29
N ALA A 40 -9.84 7.33 -8.31
CA ALA A 40 -10.47 8.35 -7.47
C ALA A 40 -11.97 8.50 -7.76
N PHE A 41 -12.36 8.43 -9.03
CA PHE A 41 -13.76 8.56 -9.47
C PHE A 41 -14.49 7.22 -9.67
N ALA A 42 -13.85 6.11 -9.35
CA ALA A 42 -14.42 4.77 -9.53
C ALA A 42 -15.80 4.59 -8.84
N ASN A 43 -15.97 5.17 -7.66
CA ASN A 43 -17.23 5.08 -6.90
C ASN A 43 -18.39 5.83 -7.56
N LEU A 44 -18.12 6.73 -8.49
CA LEU A 44 -19.13 7.49 -9.24
C LEU A 44 -19.51 6.81 -10.57
N ASN A 45 -18.79 5.77 -10.97
CA ASN A 45 -19.03 5.04 -12.20
C ASN A 45 -19.40 3.59 -11.89
N PRO A 46 -20.68 3.18 -12.03
CA PRO A 46 -21.11 1.81 -11.75
C PRO A 46 -20.51 0.76 -12.70
N SER A 47 -19.99 1.19 -13.86
CA SER A 47 -19.33 0.32 -14.85
C SER A 47 -17.81 0.45 -14.83
N THR A 48 -17.22 0.89 -13.70
CA THR A 48 -15.77 1.10 -13.59
C THR A 48 -15.00 -0.21 -13.71
N GLU A 49 -13.92 -0.20 -14.49
CA GLU A 49 -12.94 -1.30 -14.53
C GLU A 49 -12.15 -1.48 -13.22
N ALA A 50 -12.18 -0.46 -12.35
CA ALA A 50 -11.55 -0.51 -11.02
C ALA A 50 -12.41 -1.28 -9.98
N GLN A 51 -13.51 -1.91 -10.39
CA GLN A 51 -14.35 -2.70 -9.49
C GLN A 51 -13.62 -3.96 -9.03
N VAL A 52 -13.54 -4.13 -7.70
CA VAL A 52 -12.92 -5.30 -7.08
C VAL A 52 -14.00 -6.24 -6.54
N ASP A 53 -14.01 -7.50 -7.00
CA ASP A 53 -14.83 -8.56 -6.41
C ASP A 53 -14.21 -9.05 -5.09
N SER A 54 -14.58 -8.37 -4.01
CA SER A 54 -14.11 -8.72 -2.66
C SER A 54 -14.71 -10.04 -2.12
N LYS A 55 -15.70 -10.60 -2.81
CA LYS A 55 -16.37 -11.86 -2.43
C LYS A 55 -15.91 -13.05 -3.26
N ASN A 56 -14.98 -12.87 -4.21
CA ASN A 56 -14.48 -13.95 -5.05
C ASN A 56 -14.04 -15.15 -4.18
N PRO A 57 -14.68 -16.31 -4.32
CA PRO A 57 -14.37 -17.49 -3.50
C PRO A 57 -13.01 -18.11 -3.84
N ALA A 58 -12.47 -17.81 -5.02
CA ALA A 58 -11.15 -18.28 -5.47
C ALA A 58 -10.00 -17.40 -4.96
N ARG A 59 -10.28 -16.29 -4.25
CA ARG A 59 -9.24 -15.46 -3.64
C ARG A 59 -8.53 -16.23 -2.53
N GLY A 60 -7.20 -16.34 -2.64
CA GLY A 60 -6.36 -16.90 -1.58
C GLY A 60 -6.28 -16.04 -0.31
N PRO A 61 -5.47 -16.44 0.67
CA PRO A 61 -5.16 -15.63 1.85
C PRO A 61 -4.61 -14.25 1.46
N MET A 62 -4.93 -13.23 2.23
CA MET A 62 -4.53 -11.85 1.98
C MET A 62 -4.07 -11.18 3.27
N LYS A 63 -2.94 -10.50 3.21
CA LYS A 63 -2.49 -9.58 4.26
C LYS A 63 -2.34 -8.18 3.67
N LEU A 64 -2.89 -7.19 4.36
CA LEU A 64 -2.68 -5.77 4.09
C LEU A 64 -1.61 -5.28 5.07
N ILE A 65 -0.64 -4.53 4.56
CA ILE A 65 0.41 -3.91 5.36
C ILE A 65 0.32 -2.40 5.13
N SER A 66 0.28 -1.64 6.22
CA SER A 66 0.19 -0.18 6.20
C SER A 66 1.30 0.42 7.04
N GLY A 67 1.81 1.58 6.66
CA GLY A 67 2.68 2.38 7.51
C GLY A 67 1.86 3.34 8.38
N GLU A 68 2.23 3.49 9.65
CA GLU A 68 1.55 4.40 10.58
C GLU A 68 1.54 5.85 10.09
N LYS A 69 2.65 6.28 9.48
CA LYS A 69 2.86 7.66 8.98
C LYS A 69 2.59 7.79 7.47
N ASP A 70 1.87 6.84 6.87
CA ASP A 70 1.57 6.87 5.45
C ASP A 70 0.58 7.99 5.10
N HIS A 71 1.06 9.01 4.38
CA HIS A 71 0.22 10.12 3.93
C HIS A 71 -0.49 9.83 2.60
N THR A 72 -0.06 8.84 1.84
CA THR A 72 -0.68 8.45 0.55
C THR A 72 -1.85 7.49 0.77
N VAL A 73 -1.67 6.49 1.63
CA VAL A 73 -2.70 5.53 2.01
C VAL A 73 -2.81 5.47 3.54
N PRO A 74 -3.41 6.49 4.16
CA PRO A 74 -3.56 6.51 5.62
C PRO A 74 -4.30 5.29 6.16
N TRP A 75 -4.04 4.94 7.42
CA TRP A 75 -4.67 3.81 8.10
C TRP A 75 -6.17 3.69 7.88
N ALA A 76 -6.90 4.81 7.86
CA ALA A 76 -8.34 4.80 7.61
C ALA A 76 -8.72 4.12 6.29
N ILE A 77 -7.93 4.35 5.22
CA ILE A 77 -8.13 3.75 3.90
C ILE A 77 -7.75 2.27 3.93
N ALA A 78 -6.59 1.92 4.49
CA ALA A 78 -6.13 0.54 4.63
C ALA A 78 -7.14 -0.29 5.45
N ASN A 79 -7.61 0.24 6.57
CA ASN A 79 -8.61 -0.40 7.43
C ASN A 79 -9.99 -0.52 6.76
N ALA A 80 -10.42 0.45 5.96
CA ALA A 80 -11.66 0.34 5.17
C ALA A 80 -11.55 -0.80 4.14
N SER A 81 -10.41 -0.91 3.45
CA SER A 81 -10.11 -2.02 2.54
C SER A 81 -10.13 -3.37 3.28
N PHE A 82 -9.47 -3.46 4.44
CA PHE A 82 -9.51 -4.65 5.29
C PHE A 82 -10.93 -5.03 5.69
N LYS A 83 -11.73 -4.09 6.20
CA LYS A 83 -13.13 -4.35 6.60
C LYS A 83 -13.98 -4.87 5.44
N ARG A 84 -13.70 -4.43 4.21
CA ARG A 84 -14.35 -4.94 3.00
C ARG A 84 -13.87 -6.34 2.66
N GLN A 85 -12.57 -6.56 2.64
CA GLN A 85 -11.93 -7.82 2.24
C GLN A 85 -12.16 -8.97 3.25
N ARG A 86 -12.23 -8.69 4.55
CA ARG A 86 -12.47 -9.70 5.59
C ARG A 86 -13.86 -10.35 5.53
N ARG A 87 -14.76 -9.84 4.68
CA ARG A 87 -16.06 -10.48 4.41
C ARG A 87 -15.91 -11.71 3.50
N ASN A 88 -14.76 -11.89 2.88
CA ASN A 88 -14.42 -13.11 2.16
C ASN A 88 -14.20 -14.27 3.13
N LYS A 89 -14.42 -15.51 2.66
CA LYS A 89 -14.19 -16.73 3.46
C LYS A 89 -12.71 -17.02 3.68
N SER A 90 -11.83 -16.55 2.78
CA SER A 90 -10.39 -16.71 2.90
C SER A 90 -9.81 -15.81 3.99
N VAL A 91 -8.73 -16.25 4.60
CA VAL A 91 -7.99 -15.49 5.62
C VAL A 91 -7.68 -14.08 5.12
N THR A 92 -8.01 -13.10 5.94
CA THR A 92 -7.68 -11.69 5.67
C THR A 92 -7.17 -11.05 6.94
N GLU A 93 -5.98 -10.51 6.89
CA GLU A 93 -5.30 -9.85 8.01
C GLU A 93 -4.86 -8.44 7.61
N ILE A 94 -4.65 -7.60 8.61
CA ILE A 94 -4.05 -6.27 8.44
C ILE A 94 -3.02 -6.07 9.54
N GLU A 95 -1.92 -5.40 9.19
CA GLU A 95 -0.88 -5.01 10.12
C GLU A 95 -0.43 -3.59 9.81
N GLU A 96 -0.30 -2.78 10.86
CA GLU A 96 0.28 -1.45 10.78
C GLU A 96 1.70 -1.50 11.32
N ILE A 97 2.67 -1.01 10.54
CA ILE A 97 4.06 -0.92 10.94
C ILE A 97 4.31 0.49 11.48
N GLY A 98 4.72 0.57 12.74
CA GLY A 98 4.98 1.83 13.44
C GLY A 98 6.11 2.64 12.78
N ASP A 99 6.01 3.96 12.87
CA ASP A 99 7.00 4.92 12.39
C ASP A 99 7.32 4.85 10.88
N ARG A 100 6.54 4.11 10.06
CA ARG A 100 6.80 3.93 8.63
C ARG A 100 5.84 4.77 7.77
N GLY A 101 6.38 5.30 6.66
CA GLY A 101 5.64 6.03 5.63
C GLY A 101 5.21 5.14 4.46
N HIS A 102 4.92 5.78 3.32
CA HIS A 102 4.49 5.07 2.11
C HIS A 102 5.63 4.29 1.41
N SER A 103 6.87 4.65 1.67
CA SER A 103 8.06 4.03 1.04
C SER A 103 8.44 2.65 1.59
N LEU A 104 7.59 2.02 2.39
CA LEU A 104 7.78 0.75 3.12
C LEU A 104 8.65 -0.31 2.44
N VAL A 105 8.56 -0.41 1.09
CA VAL A 105 9.19 -1.49 0.33
C VAL A 105 10.46 -1.06 -0.41
N ILE A 106 10.81 0.24 -0.36
CA ILE A 106 11.96 0.80 -1.07
C ILE A 106 12.92 1.60 -0.19
N ASP A 107 12.51 1.95 1.04
CA ASP A 107 13.37 2.66 2.00
C ASP A 107 14.27 1.71 2.79
N SER A 108 15.19 2.25 3.59
CA SER A 108 16.18 1.49 4.37
C SER A 108 15.58 0.50 5.36
N GLY A 109 14.30 0.64 5.71
CA GLY A 109 13.59 -0.28 6.61
C GLY A 109 12.73 -1.34 5.90
N TRP A 110 12.88 -1.53 4.59
CA TRP A 110 12.08 -2.47 3.79
C TRP A 110 12.09 -3.92 4.33
N GLU A 111 13.15 -4.33 5.02
CA GLU A 111 13.28 -5.67 5.59
C GLU A 111 12.20 -5.98 6.62
N GLU A 112 11.73 -4.97 7.34
CA GLU A 112 10.63 -5.13 8.30
C GLU A 112 9.33 -5.49 7.58
N ALA A 113 8.97 -4.76 6.53
CA ALA A 113 7.81 -5.07 5.71
C ALA A 113 7.94 -6.45 5.05
N ALA A 114 9.13 -6.78 4.55
CA ALA A 114 9.42 -8.10 3.98
C ALA A 114 9.27 -9.23 5.00
N ARG A 115 9.72 -9.05 6.25
CA ARG A 115 9.57 -10.04 7.33
C ARG A 115 8.10 -10.27 7.68
N VAL A 116 7.31 -9.19 7.78
CA VAL A 116 5.86 -9.26 8.02
C VAL A 116 5.17 -10.02 6.89
N ALA A 117 5.48 -9.69 5.64
CA ALA A 117 4.93 -10.36 4.47
C ALA A 117 5.33 -11.84 4.42
N LYS A 118 6.63 -12.15 4.61
CA LYS A 118 7.15 -13.51 4.61
C LYS A 118 6.51 -14.37 5.70
N SER A 119 6.42 -13.87 6.93
CA SER A 119 5.78 -14.59 8.04
C SER A 119 4.32 -14.96 7.74
N PHE A 120 3.60 -14.11 7.01
CA PHE A 120 2.25 -14.43 6.56
C PHE A 120 2.26 -15.52 5.49
N VAL A 121 3.09 -15.39 4.46
CA VAL A 121 3.15 -16.33 3.32
C VAL A 121 3.58 -17.72 3.77
N ASP A 122 4.58 -17.84 4.65
CA ASP A 122 5.12 -19.11 5.14
C ASP A 122 4.02 -20.02 5.75
N ARG A 123 2.99 -19.44 6.35
CA ARG A 123 1.87 -20.20 6.95
C ARG A 123 1.02 -20.96 5.93
N PHE A 124 1.08 -20.60 4.67
CA PHE A 124 0.24 -21.19 3.60
C PHE A 124 1.03 -21.93 2.55
N VAL A 125 2.33 -21.70 2.48
CA VAL A 125 3.22 -22.35 1.48
C VAL A 125 3.97 -23.51 2.10
N PHE A 126 4.26 -23.43 3.41
CA PHE A 126 4.97 -24.47 4.17
C PHE A 126 4.15 -24.89 5.40
N PRO A 127 3.01 -25.55 5.20
CA PRO A 127 2.17 -26.03 6.29
C PRO A 127 2.81 -27.15 7.12
#